data_36a8d3622d8b4df89a46be675cb50f45
#
_entry.id   36a8d3622d8b4df89a46be675cb50f45
#
_cell.length_a   1.000
_cell.length_b   1.000
_cell.length_c   1.000
_cell.angle_alpha   90.00
_cell.angle_beta   90.00
_cell.angle_gamma   90.00
#
_symmetry.space_group_name_H-M   'P 1'
#
loop_
_entity.id
_entity.type
_entity.pdbx_description
1 polymer ?
#
loop_
_entity_poly.entity_id
_entity_poly.type
_entity_poly.pdbx_seq_one_letter_code
_entity_poly.pdbx_strand_id
1 'polypeptide(L)' 'MELTIGQALQQGVAFHNEGKFGEAERLYRAILQSQPLHPDANHNLGLLLASVNKTDLALPLFKTALKANSEI' A
#
# COMPACT_ATOMS: atom_id res chain seq x y z
N MET A 1 11.17 -0.03 17.92
CA MET A 1 9.76 0.25 18.21
C MET A 1 8.88 -0.32 17.11
N GLU A 2 7.92 -1.13 17.50
CA GLU A 2 7.06 -1.77 16.52
C GLU A 2 5.82 -0.94 16.26
N LEU A 3 5.48 -0.81 14.98
CA LEU A 3 4.26 -0.14 14.57
C LEU A 3 3.13 -1.15 14.43
N THR A 4 1.92 -0.74 14.79
CA THR A 4 0.74 -1.52 14.43
C THR A 4 0.51 -1.37 12.92
N ILE A 5 -0.27 -2.28 12.35
CA ILE A 5 -0.65 -2.19 10.93
C ILE A 5 -1.30 -0.82 10.64
N GLY A 6 -2.20 -0.37 11.51
CA GLY A 6 -2.85 0.92 11.34
C GLY A 6 -1.88 2.09 11.38
N GLN A 7 -0.90 2.05 12.29
CA GLN A 7 0.11 3.10 12.38
C GLN A 7 1.01 3.11 11.15
N ALA A 8 1.43 1.92 10.69
CA ALA A 8 2.25 1.82 9.49
C ALA A 8 1.50 2.34 8.27
N LEU A 9 0.21 2.05 8.16
CA LEU A 9 -0.61 2.54 7.06
C LEU A 9 -0.70 4.07 7.10
N GLN A 10 -0.98 4.65 8.27
CA GLN A 10 -1.07 6.09 8.42
C GLN A 10 0.24 6.79 8.06
N GLN A 11 1.36 6.25 8.52
CA GLN A 11 2.67 6.82 8.19
C GLN A 11 2.98 6.70 6.71
N GLY A 12 2.60 5.57 6.10
CA GLY A 12 2.77 5.39 4.66
C GLY A 12 2.02 6.44 3.86
N VAL A 13 0.77 6.71 4.24
CA VAL A 13 -0.04 7.74 3.59
C VAL A 13 0.59 9.12 3.77
N ALA A 14 1.06 9.43 4.97
CA ALA A 14 1.71 10.71 5.25
C ALA A 14 2.96 10.90 4.39
N PHE A 15 3.82 9.89 4.30
CA PHE A 15 5.01 9.95 3.45
C PHE A 15 4.63 10.11 1.98
N HIS A 16 3.62 9.39 1.52
CA HIS A 16 3.15 9.51 0.14
C HIS A 16 2.73 10.96 -0.16
N ASN A 17 1.96 11.56 0.76
CA ASN A 17 1.49 12.93 0.59
C ASN A 17 2.62 13.95 0.62
N GLU A 18 3.73 13.63 1.30
CA GLU A 18 4.91 14.48 1.34
C GLU A 18 5.86 14.25 0.17
N GLY A 19 5.53 13.33 -0.72
CA GLY A 19 6.39 12.98 -1.84
C GLY A 19 7.53 12.04 -1.49
N LYS A 20 7.53 11.49 -0.27
CA LYS A 20 8.56 10.55 0.17
C LYS A 20 8.16 9.13 -0.19
N PHE A 21 8.15 8.86 -1.50
CA PHE A 21 7.58 7.63 -2.04
C PHE A 21 8.34 6.38 -1.63
N GLY A 22 9.67 6.45 -1.53
CA GLY A 22 10.46 5.29 -1.10
C GLY A 22 10.13 4.86 0.31
N GLU A 23 9.94 5.82 1.22
CA GLU A 23 9.58 5.52 2.60
C GLU A 23 8.16 4.99 2.71
N ALA A 24 7.23 5.56 1.95
CA ALA A 24 5.87 5.07 1.90
C ALA A 24 5.81 3.65 1.37
N GLU A 25 6.51 3.37 0.28
CA GLU A 25 6.55 2.04 -0.32
C GLU A 25 7.07 1.00 0.68
N ARG A 26 8.11 1.34 1.41
CA ARG A 26 8.70 0.43 2.39
C ARG A 26 7.69 0.04 3.46
N LEU A 27 6.90 1.00 3.94
CA LEU A 27 5.89 0.74 4.95
C LEU A 27 4.75 -0.12 4.39
N TYR A 28 4.26 0.19 3.19
CA TYR A 28 3.19 -0.60 2.58
C TYR A 28 3.65 -2.05 2.34
N ARG A 29 4.88 -2.24 1.87
CA ARG A 29 5.40 -3.59 1.64
C ARG A 29 5.57 -4.37 2.94
N ALA A 30 5.95 -3.69 4.03
CA ALA A 30 6.02 -4.33 5.34
C ALA A 30 4.66 -4.83 5.79
N ILE A 31 3.60 -4.03 5.57
CA ILE A 31 2.23 -4.46 5.88
C ILE A 31 1.87 -5.70 5.07
N LEU A 32 2.21 -5.71 3.78
CA LEU A 32 1.86 -6.81 2.89
C LEU A 32 2.65 -8.08 3.17
N GLN A 33 3.82 -7.98 3.80
CA GLN A 33 4.53 -9.17 4.29
C GLN A 33 3.74 -9.86 5.38
N SER A 34 3.12 -9.08 6.25
CA SER A 34 2.32 -9.61 7.35
C SER A 34 0.91 -9.99 6.89
N GLN A 35 0.31 -9.17 6.06
CA GLN A 35 -1.07 -9.36 5.57
C GLN A 35 -1.13 -9.15 4.07
N PRO A 36 -0.81 -10.16 3.27
CA PRO A 36 -0.72 -10.00 1.80
C PRO A 36 -2.02 -9.55 1.14
N LEU A 37 -3.17 -9.78 1.78
CA LEU A 37 -4.47 -9.40 1.23
C LEU A 37 -5.04 -8.13 1.84
N HIS A 38 -4.23 -7.38 2.61
CA HIS A 38 -4.69 -6.15 3.24
C HIS A 38 -5.18 -5.17 2.15
N PRO A 39 -6.48 -4.83 2.13
CA PRO A 39 -7.01 -4.06 1.00
C PRO A 39 -6.44 -2.65 0.90
N ASP A 40 -6.32 -1.95 2.03
CA ASP A 40 -5.81 -0.58 2.01
C ASP A 40 -4.34 -0.52 1.61
N ALA A 41 -3.52 -1.45 2.09
CA ALA A 41 -2.10 -1.47 1.74
C ALA A 41 -1.91 -1.78 0.26
N ASN A 42 -2.66 -2.73 -0.29
CA ASN A 42 -2.62 -3.02 -1.72
C ASN A 42 -3.07 -1.84 -2.56
N HIS A 43 -4.17 -1.21 -2.17
CA HIS A 43 -4.70 -0.05 -2.88
C HIS A 43 -3.72 1.12 -2.85
N ASN A 44 -3.21 1.44 -1.67
CA ASN A 44 -2.32 2.60 -1.50
C ASN A 44 -0.97 2.38 -2.18
N LEU A 45 -0.43 1.17 -2.12
CA LEU A 45 0.80 0.86 -2.86
C LEU A 45 0.56 0.95 -4.36
N GLY A 46 -0.61 0.50 -4.82
CA GLY A 46 -0.99 0.65 -6.22
C GLY A 46 -1.02 2.11 -6.64
N LEU A 47 -1.64 2.97 -5.83
CA LEU A 47 -1.70 4.41 -6.12
C LEU A 47 -0.30 5.02 -6.19
N LEU A 48 0.57 4.63 -5.27
CA LEU A 48 1.94 5.12 -5.23
C LEU A 48 2.70 4.72 -6.48
N LEU A 49 2.60 3.45 -6.87
CA LEU A 49 3.31 2.96 -8.06
C LEU A 49 2.79 3.62 -9.33
N ALA A 50 1.48 3.84 -9.42
CA ALA A 50 0.90 4.57 -10.55
C ALA A 50 1.43 6.00 -10.60
N SER A 51 1.61 6.64 -9.45
CA SER A 51 2.14 8.00 -9.36
C SER A 51 3.55 8.13 -9.90
N VAL A 52 4.33 7.04 -9.86
CA VAL A 52 5.72 7.04 -10.36
C VAL A 52 5.83 6.29 -11.69
N ASN A 53 4.74 6.21 -12.45
CA ASN A 53 4.68 5.62 -13.79
C ASN A 53 4.97 4.12 -13.83
N LYS A 54 4.67 3.41 -12.74
CA LYS A 54 4.80 1.97 -12.69
C LYS A 54 3.42 1.31 -12.69
N THR A 55 2.60 1.70 -13.65
CA THR A 55 1.21 1.26 -13.73
C THR A 55 1.07 -0.24 -13.89
N ASP A 56 1.99 -0.86 -14.64
CA ASP A 56 2.00 -2.32 -14.81
C ASP A 56 2.18 -3.07 -13.48
N LEU A 57 2.92 -2.49 -12.55
CA LEU A 57 3.07 -3.06 -11.20
C LEU A 57 1.88 -2.72 -10.31
N ALA A 58 1.20 -1.61 -10.59
CA ALA A 58 0.06 -1.17 -9.79
C ALA A 58 -1.18 -2.02 -10.05
N LEU A 59 -1.40 -2.46 -11.29
CA LEU A 59 -2.62 -3.20 -11.66
C LEU A 59 -2.87 -4.44 -10.82
N PRO A 60 -1.88 -5.34 -10.61
CA PRO A 60 -2.13 -6.51 -9.76
C PRO A 60 -2.49 -6.14 -8.33
N LEU A 61 -1.95 -5.02 -7.82
CA LEU A 61 -2.25 -4.57 -6.46
C LEU A 61 -3.69 -4.09 -6.35
N PHE A 62 -4.17 -3.36 -7.35
CA PHE A 62 -5.57 -2.92 -7.39
C PHE A 62 -6.51 -4.11 -7.48
N LYS A 63 -6.16 -5.11 -8.27
CA LYS A 63 -6.96 -6.33 -8.37
C LYS A 63 -7.06 -7.04 -7.03
N THR A 64 -5.95 -7.13 -6.32
CA THR A 64 -5.93 -7.76 -4.99
C THR A 64 -6.79 -6.98 -4.01
N ALA A 65 -6.71 -5.65 -4.04
CA ALA A 65 -7.52 -4.80 -3.16
C ALA A 65 -9.01 -4.98 -3.42
N LEU A 66 -9.42 -5.01 -4.67
CA LEU A 66 -10.81 -5.23 -5.05
C LEU A 66 -11.31 -6.60 -4.61
N LYS A 67 -10.48 -7.62 -4.81
CA LYS A 67 -10.83 -8.98 -4.44
C LYS A 67 -11.02 -9.11 -2.94
N ALA A 68 -10.14 -8.48 -2.16
CA ALA A 68 -10.23 -8.52 -0.71
C ALA A 68 -11.48 -7.79 -0.20
N ASN A 69 -11.87 -6.71 -0.86
CA ASN A 69 -13.06 -5.93 -0.47
C ASN A 69 -14.37 -6.53 -0.95
N SER A 70 -14.34 -7.39 -1.94
CA SER A 70 -15.58 -7.96 -2.52
C SER A 70 -16.10 -9.15 -1.75
N GLU A 71 -15.41 -9.55 -0.69
CA GLU A 71 -15.82 -10.69 0.13
C GLU A 71 -16.75 -10.26 1.24
N ILE A 72 -17.89 -9.78 0.90
CA ILE A 72 -18.88 -9.36 1.91
C ILE A 72 -20.06 -10.30 1.88
#